data_49dd175977bff60d9c8082fac8c5ba16
#
_entry.id   49dd175977bff60d9c8082fac8c5ba16
#
_cell.length_a   1.000
_cell.length_b   1.000
_cell.length_c   1.000
_cell.angle_alpha   90.00
_cell.angle_beta   90.00
_cell.angle_gamma   90.00
#
_symmetry.space_group_name_H-M   'P 1'
#
loop_
_entity.id
_entity.type
_entity.pdbx_description
1 polymer ?
#
loop_
_entity_poly.entity_id
_entity_poly.type
_entity_poly.pdbx_seq_one_letter_code
_entity_poly.pdbx_strand_id
1 'polypeptide(L)'
;VNINLNSLRLVYHNEVGIVQNHTMTTGTNSFQPCTVLRTDAEHDLAVIQLKSQVTPANSYIFTIPAKDPLIEYSFAERISQKLGNDKNEQLFMLSYNLGPQLAVTKEGIQAQFNKGYVSQTSSDKILYSIPTLPGSSGSPVFNAKGELVAINYAGVRDTQSFNYGVPVRYLRQLMW
;
A
#
# COMPACT_ATOMS: atom_id res chain seq x y z
N VAL A 1 9.83 -1.39 20.64
CA VAL A 1 8.53 -0.70 20.77
C VAL A 1 7.63 -1.58 21.60
N ASN A 2 7.35 -1.20 22.83
CA ASN A 2 6.28 -1.83 23.60
C ASN A 2 4.96 -1.30 23.07
N ILE A 3 4.30 -2.07 22.22
CA ILE A 3 2.91 -1.78 21.86
C ILE A 3 2.06 -2.21 23.05
N ASN A 4 1.75 -1.25 23.91
CA ASN A 4 0.74 -1.46 24.93
C ASN A 4 -0.63 -1.33 24.22
N LEU A 5 -1.29 -2.44 23.98
CA LEU A 5 -2.60 -2.52 23.32
C LEU A 5 -3.70 -1.75 24.08
N ASN A 6 -3.48 -1.41 25.34
CA ASN A 6 -4.42 -0.62 26.14
C ASN A 6 -4.15 0.88 26.13
N SER A 7 -3.02 1.30 25.59
CA SER A 7 -2.70 2.70 25.33
C SER A 7 -1.85 2.76 24.08
N LEU A 8 -2.44 3.00 22.93
CA LEU A 8 -1.77 3.27 21.65
C LEU A 8 -0.88 4.53 21.74
N ARG A 9 0.02 4.58 22.69
CA ARG A 9 1.05 5.59 22.80
C ARG A 9 2.30 5.04 22.12
N LEU A 10 2.59 5.51 20.92
CA LEU A 10 3.90 5.38 20.30
C LEU A 10 4.91 6.06 21.21
N VAL A 11 5.73 5.29 21.90
CA VAL A 11 6.74 5.80 22.84
C VAL A 11 7.92 6.45 22.11
N TYR A 12 8.05 6.23 20.79
CA TYR A 12 9.12 6.78 19.94
C TYR A 12 8.52 7.53 18.76
N HIS A 13 8.30 8.82 18.92
CA HIS A 13 7.68 9.69 17.91
C HIS A 13 8.54 9.95 16.65
N ASN A 14 9.82 9.56 16.64
CA ASN A 14 10.77 9.92 15.59
C ASN A 14 11.44 8.73 14.89
N GLU A 15 11.06 7.49 15.18
CA GLU A 15 11.63 6.32 14.52
C GLU A 15 10.66 5.73 13.50
N VAL A 16 11.15 5.57 12.27
CA VAL A 16 10.47 4.86 11.19
C VAL A 16 11.03 3.46 11.10
N GLY A 17 10.17 2.47 10.92
CA GLY A 17 10.60 1.10 10.74
C GLY A 17 9.46 0.20 10.28
N ILE A 18 9.79 -1.06 10.07
CA ILE A 18 8.84 -2.07 9.62
C ILE A 18 8.71 -3.20 10.64
N VAL A 19 7.54 -3.82 10.62
CA VAL A 19 7.30 -5.11 11.27
C VAL A 19 6.91 -6.09 10.17
N GLN A 20 7.67 -7.17 10.05
CA GLN A 20 7.46 -8.15 8.99
C GLN A 20 6.20 -8.98 9.25
N ASN A 21 5.52 -9.38 8.17
CA ASN A 21 4.38 -10.30 8.23
C ASN A 21 4.79 -11.61 8.96
N HIS A 22 3.87 -12.23 9.66
CA HIS A 22 4.08 -13.39 10.55
C HIS A 22 4.95 -13.13 11.79
N THR A 23 5.31 -11.90 12.09
CA THR A 23 6.00 -11.58 13.35
C THR A 23 5.06 -11.81 14.54
N MET A 24 5.55 -12.54 15.54
CA MET A 24 4.82 -12.70 16.81
C MET A 24 4.94 -11.42 17.64
N THR A 25 3.82 -10.97 18.20
CA THR A 25 3.73 -9.67 18.91
C THR A 25 4.34 -9.68 20.31
N THR A 26 4.82 -10.80 20.80
CA THR A 26 5.31 -10.99 22.17
C THR A 26 6.79 -10.65 22.36
N GLY A 27 7.52 -10.19 21.34
CA GLY A 27 8.95 -9.90 21.42
C GLY A 27 9.30 -8.45 21.15
N THR A 28 10.31 -7.94 21.86
CA THR A 28 10.88 -6.60 21.67
C THR A 28 11.66 -6.44 20.34
N ASN A 29 11.95 -7.54 19.64
CA ASN A 29 12.78 -7.58 18.43
C ASN A 29 11.97 -7.55 17.13
N SER A 30 10.68 -7.25 17.18
CA SER A 30 9.81 -7.26 16.00
C SER A 30 9.95 -6.03 15.10
N PHE A 31 10.41 -4.91 15.66
CA PHE A 31 10.57 -3.65 14.94
C PHE A 31 11.95 -3.57 14.28
N GLN A 32 11.98 -3.42 12.96
CA GLN A 32 13.20 -3.24 12.19
C GLN A 32 13.33 -1.77 11.79
N PRO A 33 14.29 -1.02 12.36
CA PRO A 33 14.42 0.41 12.13
C PRO A 33 14.85 0.72 10.70
N CYS A 34 14.32 1.81 10.17
CA CYS A 34 14.61 2.31 8.83
C CYS A 34 15.20 3.72 8.89
N THR A 35 15.87 4.09 7.79
CA THR A 35 16.26 5.47 7.49
C THR A 35 15.38 5.98 6.36
N VAL A 36 14.86 7.19 6.49
CA VAL A 36 14.17 7.87 5.38
C VAL A 36 15.24 8.40 4.42
N LEU A 37 15.22 7.92 3.19
CA LEU A 37 16.19 8.30 2.15
C LEU A 37 15.72 9.51 1.35
N ARG A 38 14.45 9.52 0.97
CA ARG A 38 13.83 10.57 0.14
C ARG A 38 12.37 10.75 0.52
N THR A 39 11.85 11.95 0.33
CA THR A 39 10.45 12.28 0.54
C THR A 39 9.92 13.11 -0.61
N ASP A 40 8.66 12.92 -0.93
CA ASP A 40 7.87 13.75 -1.83
C ASP A 40 6.63 14.22 -1.06
N ALA A 41 6.67 15.47 -0.60
CA ALA A 41 5.59 16.04 0.20
C ALA A 41 4.34 16.37 -0.63
N GLU A 42 4.49 16.57 -1.94
CA GLU A 42 3.37 16.85 -2.84
C GLU A 42 2.48 15.61 -3.01
N HIS A 43 3.09 14.43 -3.13
CA HIS A 43 2.38 13.17 -3.34
C HIS A 43 2.31 12.30 -2.07
N ASP A 44 2.78 12.80 -0.93
CA ASP A 44 2.84 12.06 0.35
C ASP A 44 3.54 10.70 0.23
N LEU A 45 4.69 10.69 -0.43
CA LEU A 45 5.53 9.51 -0.62
C LEU A 45 6.85 9.62 0.14
N ALA A 46 7.35 8.48 0.60
CA ALA A 46 8.69 8.36 1.17
C ALA A 46 9.36 7.07 0.72
N VAL A 47 10.67 7.13 0.49
CA VAL A 47 11.53 5.97 0.32
C VAL A 47 12.29 5.74 1.61
N ILE A 48 12.11 4.57 2.19
CA ILE A 48 12.78 4.15 3.42
C ILE A 48 13.68 2.96 3.15
N GLN A 49 14.77 2.86 3.89
CA GLN A 49 15.73 1.75 3.82
C GLN A 49 15.94 1.16 5.21
N LEU A 50 15.91 -0.16 5.32
CA LEU A 50 16.31 -0.85 6.54
C LEU A 50 17.73 -0.44 6.95
N LYS A 51 17.93 -0.10 8.22
CA LYS A 51 19.27 0.22 8.75
C LYS A 51 20.23 -0.97 8.61
N SER A 52 19.73 -2.19 8.63
CA SER A 52 20.52 -3.40 8.39
C SER A 52 21.00 -3.54 6.94
N GLN A 53 20.37 -2.85 5.99
CA GLN A 53 20.59 -2.98 4.53
C GLN A 53 20.42 -4.42 4.00
N VAL A 54 19.73 -5.27 4.74
CA VAL A 54 19.47 -6.66 4.38
C VAL A 54 17.97 -6.85 4.16
N THR A 55 17.61 -7.36 2.99
CA THR A 55 16.21 -7.73 2.72
C THR A 55 15.81 -8.90 3.62
N PRO A 56 14.73 -8.76 4.40
CA PRO A 56 14.28 -9.85 5.27
C PRO A 56 13.90 -11.09 4.46
N ALA A 57 14.17 -12.27 5.02
CA ALA A 57 13.76 -13.54 4.40
C ALA A 57 12.23 -13.55 4.17
N ASN A 58 11.80 -14.25 3.13
CA ASN A 58 10.39 -14.39 2.74
C ASN A 58 9.68 -13.07 2.38
N SER A 59 10.43 -12.02 2.05
CA SER A 59 9.86 -10.78 1.52
C SER A 59 9.48 -10.94 0.06
N TYR A 60 8.28 -10.49 -0.32
CA TYR A 60 7.91 -10.32 -1.72
C TYR A 60 8.34 -8.93 -2.20
N ILE A 61 9.04 -8.90 -3.32
CA ILE A 61 9.52 -7.66 -3.93
C ILE A 61 8.65 -7.36 -5.16
N PHE A 62 7.85 -6.30 -5.10
CA PHE A 62 7.07 -5.84 -6.24
C PHE A 62 7.99 -5.25 -7.31
N THR A 63 7.72 -5.59 -8.55
CA THR A 63 8.37 -4.92 -9.68
C THR A 63 7.75 -3.55 -9.89
N ILE A 64 8.58 -2.51 -9.91
CA ILE A 64 8.17 -1.17 -10.31
C ILE A 64 8.22 -1.13 -11.84
N PRO A 65 7.07 -1.03 -12.52
CA PRO A 65 7.05 -1.09 -13.98
C PRO A 65 7.65 0.19 -14.59
N ALA A 66 8.34 0.06 -15.73
CA ALA A 66 8.94 1.19 -16.45
C ALA A 66 7.90 2.16 -17.02
N LYS A 67 6.69 1.66 -17.27
CA LYS A 67 5.52 2.45 -17.71
C LYS A 67 4.37 2.20 -16.77
N ASP A 68 3.45 3.14 -16.68
CA ASP A 68 2.25 2.95 -15.88
C ASP A 68 1.42 1.79 -16.43
N PRO A 69 1.06 0.80 -15.61
CA PRO A 69 0.28 -0.36 -16.05
C PRO A 69 -1.16 0.00 -16.43
N LEU A 70 -1.69 1.07 -15.83
CA LEU A 70 -2.99 1.61 -16.19
C LEU A 70 -2.80 2.72 -17.21
N ILE A 71 -3.23 2.45 -18.42
CA ILE A 71 -3.27 3.42 -19.50
C ILE A 71 -4.49 4.33 -19.29
N GLU A 72 -4.36 5.61 -19.61
CA GLU A 72 -5.51 6.50 -19.71
C GLU A 72 -6.31 6.10 -20.95
N TYR A 73 -7.33 5.30 -20.75
CA TYR A 73 -8.26 4.95 -21.83
C TYR A 73 -9.19 6.12 -22.13
N SER A 74 -9.47 6.35 -23.40
CA SER A 74 -10.55 7.24 -23.81
C SER A 74 -11.89 6.76 -23.23
N PHE A 75 -12.88 7.63 -23.12
CA PHE A 75 -14.20 7.27 -22.62
C PHE A 75 -14.85 6.12 -23.42
N ALA A 76 -14.66 6.10 -24.73
CA ALA A 76 -15.15 5.04 -25.60
C ALA A 76 -14.48 3.69 -25.31
N GLU A 77 -13.15 3.68 -25.12
CA GLU A 77 -12.40 2.48 -24.75
C GLU A 77 -12.82 1.94 -23.38
N ARG A 78 -13.05 2.82 -22.40
CA ARG A 78 -13.57 2.43 -21.08
C ARG A 78 -14.94 1.76 -21.15
N ILE A 79 -15.85 2.28 -21.96
CA ILE A 79 -17.17 1.66 -22.17
C ILE A 79 -17.02 0.30 -22.82
N SER A 80 -16.23 0.20 -23.87
CA SER A 80 -15.98 -1.05 -24.59
C SER A 80 -15.38 -2.11 -23.65
N GLN A 81 -14.45 -1.75 -22.81
CA GLN A 81 -13.81 -2.64 -21.85
C GLN A 81 -14.74 -3.07 -20.72
N LYS A 82 -15.54 -2.17 -20.16
CA LYS A 82 -16.52 -2.51 -19.11
C LYS A 82 -17.61 -3.47 -19.58
N LEU A 83 -17.95 -3.41 -20.84
CA LEU A 83 -18.90 -4.34 -21.46
C LEU A 83 -18.25 -5.67 -21.89
N GLY A 84 -16.92 -5.74 -21.95
CA GLY A 84 -16.16 -6.85 -22.52
C GLY A 84 -15.41 -7.77 -21.53
N ASN A 85 -15.80 -7.89 -20.27
CA ASN A 85 -15.09 -8.76 -19.28
C ASN A 85 -13.60 -8.42 -19.06
N ASP A 86 -13.25 -7.17 -18.92
CA ASP A 86 -11.85 -6.77 -18.81
C ASP A 86 -11.22 -7.10 -17.45
N LYS A 87 -10.34 -8.10 -17.47
CA LYS A 87 -9.50 -8.48 -16.32
C LYS A 87 -8.43 -7.44 -15.97
N ASN A 88 -8.20 -6.45 -16.84
CA ASN A 88 -7.14 -5.46 -16.65
C ASN A 88 -7.53 -4.33 -15.67
N GLU A 89 -8.82 -4.16 -15.38
CA GLU A 89 -9.29 -3.18 -14.40
C GLU A 89 -9.34 -3.73 -12.95
N GLN A 90 -9.11 -5.02 -12.74
CA GLN A 90 -9.08 -5.59 -11.40
C GLN A 90 -7.78 -5.26 -10.70
N LEU A 91 -7.91 -4.72 -9.49
CA LEU A 91 -6.79 -4.36 -8.63
C LEU A 91 -6.85 -5.14 -7.32
N PHE A 92 -5.67 -5.32 -6.75
CA PHE A 92 -5.45 -5.98 -5.46
C PHE A 92 -4.64 -5.10 -4.54
N MET A 93 -4.81 -5.26 -3.24
CA MET A 93 -4.05 -4.56 -2.23
C MET A 93 -3.73 -5.48 -1.05
N LEU A 94 -2.51 -5.41 -0.57
CA LEU A 94 -2.10 -5.97 0.73
C LEU A 94 -2.02 -4.82 1.73
N SER A 95 -2.77 -4.88 2.81
CA SER A 95 -2.88 -3.77 3.76
C SER A 95 -3.00 -4.24 5.20
N TYR A 96 -2.73 -3.32 6.13
CA TYR A 96 -2.96 -3.49 7.56
C TYR A 96 -4.09 -2.57 8.02
N ASN A 97 -5.29 -2.80 7.49
CA ASN A 97 -6.49 -2.07 7.88
C ASN A 97 -6.69 -2.14 9.39
N LEU A 98 -6.97 -0.98 10.02
CA LEU A 98 -7.06 -0.81 11.47
C LEU A 98 -5.80 -1.25 12.23
N GLY A 99 -4.66 -1.38 11.53
CA GLY A 99 -3.38 -1.72 12.12
C GLY A 99 -3.45 -2.97 13.01
N PRO A 100 -2.92 -2.93 14.26
CA PRO A 100 -2.88 -4.10 15.14
C PRO A 100 -4.24 -4.71 15.47
N GLN A 101 -5.33 -3.94 15.41
CA GLN A 101 -6.68 -4.42 15.76
C GLN A 101 -7.13 -5.59 14.87
N LEU A 102 -6.79 -5.55 13.58
CA LEU A 102 -7.12 -6.63 12.64
C LEU A 102 -5.90 -7.47 12.24
N ALA A 103 -4.70 -6.90 12.28
CA ALA A 103 -3.49 -7.59 11.81
C ALA A 103 -2.98 -8.64 12.79
N VAL A 104 -3.24 -8.49 14.11
CA VAL A 104 -2.74 -9.41 15.12
C VAL A 104 -3.59 -10.68 15.13
N THR A 105 -2.96 -11.80 14.84
CA THR A 105 -3.57 -13.14 14.87
C THR A 105 -2.78 -14.07 15.79
N LYS A 106 -3.25 -15.32 15.97
CA LYS A 106 -2.53 -16.35 16.72
C LYS A 106 -1.21 -16.75 16.04
N GLU A 107 -1.14 -16.56 14.73
CA GLU A 107 0.03 -16.86 13.89
C GLU A 107 0.94 -15.64 13.66
N GLY A 108 0.73 -14.57 14.42
CA GLY A 108 1.46 -13.33 14.31
C GLY A 108 0.72 -12.26 13.49
N ILE A 109 1.45 -11.24 13.07
CA ILE A 109 0.90 -10.14 12.27
C ILE A 109 0.63 -10.62 10.84
N GLN A 110 -0.59 -10.39 10.34
CA GLN A 110 -0.99 -10.77 8.99
C GLN A 110 -1.64 -9.58 8.26
N ALA A 111 -1.18 -9.36 7.02
CA ALA A 111 -1.80 -8.40 6.13
C ALA A 111 -3.14 -8.93 5.59
N GLN A 112 -4.11 -8.04 5.40
CA GLN A 112 -5.35 -8.34 4.71
C GLN A 112 -5.12 -8.24 3.20
N PHE A 113 -5.69 -9.19 2.45
CA PHE A 113 -5.71 -9.19 1.00
C PHE A 113 -7.09 -8.76 0.50
N ASN A 114 -7.14 -7.60 -0.15
CA ASN A 114 -8.38 -7.03 -0.67
C ASN A 114 -8.30 -6.86 -2.18
N LYS A 115 -9.45 -6.86 -2.84
CA LYS A 115 -9.57 -6.63 -4.27
C LYS A 115 -10.70 -5.67 -4.61
N GLY A 116 -10.58 -5.03 -5.74
CA GLY A 116 -11.58 -4.13 -6.29
C GLY A 116 -11.28 -3.83 -7.75
N TYR A 117 -11.84 -2.75 -8.24
CA TYR A 117 -11.75 -2.36 -9.64
C TYR A 117 -11.38 -0.89 -9.75
N VAL A 118 -10.71 -0.53 -10.84
CA VAL A 118 -10.46 0.87 -11.19
C VAL A 118 -11.79 1.57 -11.43
N SER A 119 -12.00 2.70 -10.77
CA SER A 119 -13.14 3.58 -10.99
C SER A 119 -12.78 4.77 -11.88
N GLN A 120 -11.59 5.34 -11.68
CA GLN A 120 -11.11 6.50 -12.44
C GLN A 120 -9.58 6.55 -12.42
N THR A 121 -9.00 7.03 -13.51
CA THR A 121 -7.56 7.36 -13.60
C THR A 121 -7.41 8.82 -13.98
N SER A 122 -6.48 9.52 -13.33
CA SER A 122 -6.06 10.86 -13.66
C SER A 122 -4.53 10.98 -13.57
N SER A 123 -3.99 12.16 -13.87
CA SER A 123 -2.55 12.39 -13.80
C SER A 123 -2.00 12.26 -12.38
N ASP A 124 -2.79 12.60 -11.37
CA ASP A 124 -2.39 12.71 -9.95
C ASP A 124 -2.88 11.55 -9.09
N LYS A 125 -3.91 10.82 -9.50
CA LYS A 125 -4.52 9.76 -8.69
C LYS A 125 -5.19 8.66 -9.49
N ILE A 126 -5.30 7.49 -8.87
CA ILE A 126 -6.09 6.36 -9.35
C ILE A 126 -7.18 6.10 -8.31
N LEU A 127 -8.43 6.18 -8.73
CA LEU A 127 -9.61 5.89 -7.91
C LEU A 127 -10.03 4.44 -8.11
N TYR A 128 -10.33 3.73 -7.02
CA TYR A 128 -10.71 2.31 -7.04
C TYR A 128 -11.69 1.96 -5.92
N SER A 129 -12.34 0.81 -6.09
CA SER A 129 -13.32 0.28 -5.15
C SER A 129 -12.75 -0.71 -4.12
N ILE A 130 -11.42 -0.81 -3.98
CA ILE A 130 -10.83 -1.65 -2.93
C ILE A 130 -11.18 -1.06 -1.57
N PRO A 131 -11.74 -1.84 -0.63
CA PRO A 131 -12.02 -1.36 0.71
C PRO A 131 -10.74 -0.93 1.44
N THR A 132 -10.77 0.25 2.05
CA THR A 132 -9.67 0.80 2.86
C THR A 132 -10.17 1.30 4.19
N LEU A 133 -9.34 1.20 5.21
CA LEU A 133 -9.56 1.73 6.55
C LEU A 133 -8.28 2.41 7.05
N PRO A 134 -8.32 3.21 8.12
CA PRO A 134 -7.12 3.74 8.74
C PRO A 134 -6.07 2.64 8.96
N GLY A 135 -4.82 2.92 8.62
CA GLY A 135 -3.73 1.94 8.61
C GLY A 135 -3.42 1.34 7.25
N SER A 136 -4.29 1.51 6.24
CA SER A 136 -4.01 1.04 4.88
C SER A 136 -3.16 2.00 4.04
N SER A 137 -2.93 3.23 4.48
CA SER A 137 -2.06 4.19 3.79
C SER A 137 -0.64 3.62 3.63
N GLY A 138 -0.03 3.81 2.45
CA GLY A 138 1.27 3.24 2.09
C GLY A 138 1.19 1.81 1.54
N SER A 139 0.02 1.18 1.49
CA SER A 139 -0.14 -0.17 0.98
C SER A 139 0.05 -0.24 -0.54
N PRO A 140 0.71 -1.30 -1.06
CA PRO A 140 0.85 -1.51 -2.49
C PRO A 140 -0.47 -1.90 -3.12
N VAL A 141 -0.81 -1.24 -4.22
CA VAL A 141 -1.93 -1.58 -5.10
C VAL A 141 -1.36 -2.11 -6.40
N PHE A 142 -1.77 -3.31 -6.80
CA PHE A 142 -1.20 -4.02 -7.96
C PHE A 142 -2.30 -4.66 -8.82
N ASN A 143 -1.96 -4.91 -10.07
CA ASN A 143 -2.86 -5.54 -11.02
C ASN A 143 -2.78 -7.08 -10.96
N ALA A 144 -3.58 -7.76 -11.79
CA ALA A 144 -3.61 -9.23 -11.85
C ALA A 144 -2.29 -9.87 -12.35
N LYS A 145 -1.36 -9.07 -12.89
CA LYS A 145 -0.03 -9.52 -13.30
C LYS A 145 1.02 -9.36 -12.18
N GLY A 146 0.63 -8.81 -11.02
CA GLY A 146 1.54 -8.50 -9.93
C GLY A 146 2.37 -7.21 -10.14
N GLU A 147 2.04 -6.40 -11.13
CA GLU A 147 2.71 -5.12 -11.38
C GLU A 147 2.16 -4.05 -10.44
N LEU A 148 3.04 -3.30 -9.80
CA LEU A 148 2.66 -2.19 -8.94
C LEU A 148 2.00 -1.09 -9.76
N VAL A 149 0.82 -0.67 -9.35
CA VAL A 149 0.00 0.34 -10.02
C VAL A 149 -0.01 1.66 -9.26
N ALA A 150 -0.17 1.58 -7.96
CA ALA A 150 -0.26 2.74 -7.08
C ALA A 150 0.17 2.40 -5.65
N ILE A 151 0.41 3.44 -4.87
CA ILE A 151 0.52 3.37 -3.41
C ILE A 151 -0.77 3.95 -2.82
N ASN A 152 -1.47 3.19 -1.99
CA ASN A 152 -2.70 3.64 -1.35
C ASN A 152 -2.43 4.85 -0.48
N TYR A 153 -3.21 5.91 -0.68
CA TYR A 153 -3.04 7.18 0.02
C TYR A 153 -4.17 7.46 1.01
N ALA A 154 -5.41 7.48 0.54
CA ALA A 154 -6.55 7.86 1.34
C ALA A 154 -7.87 7.23 0.84
N GLY A 155 -8.86 7.21 1.73
CA GLY A 155 -10.26 6.98 1.37
C GLY A 155 -11.01 8.30 1.26
N VAL A 156 -12.05 8.32 0.45
CA VAL A 156 -13.02 9.40 0.45
C VAL A 156 -13.89 9.26 1.70
N ARG A 157 -13.97 10.31 2.52
CA ARG A 157 -14.77 10.30 3.75
C ARG A 157 -16.20 9.85 3.46
N ASP A 158 -16.75 9.06 4.38
CA ASP A 158 -18.14 8.58 4.34
C ASP A 158 -18.45 7.61 3.19
N THR A 159 -17.42 7.09 2.49
CA THR A 159 -17.59 6.02 1.51
C THR A 159 -16.54 4.92 1.73
N GLN A 160 -16.93 3.66 1.50
CA GLN A 160 -15.99 2.54 1.46
C GLN A 160 -15.65 2.09 0.03
N SER A 161 -16.34 2.68 -0.96
CA SER A 161 -16.24 2.26 -2.36
C SER A 161 -15.41 3.20 -3.23
N PHE A 162 -14.92 4.30 -2.67
CA PHE A 162 -14.11 5.29 -3.38
C PHE A 162 -12.85 5.59 -2.59
N ASN A 163 -11.78 4.93 -2.97
CA ASN A 163 -10.47 5.08 -2.38
C ASN A 163 -9.48 5.39 -3.49
N TYR A 164 -8.39 6.05 -3.16
CA TYR A 164 -7.40 6.41 -4.18
C TYR A 164 -5.97 6.20 -3.72
N GLY A 165 -5.11 6.01 -4.70
CA GLY A 165 -3.69 5.88 -4.53
C GLY A 165 -2.92 6.79 -5.47
N VAL A 166 -1.72 7.08 -5.06
CA VAL A 166 -0.72 7.80 -5.85
C VAL A 166 -0.20 6.87 -6.95
N PRO A 167 -0.28 7.27 -8.24
CA PRO A 167 0.23 6.47 -9.34
C PRO A 167 1.71 6.11 -9.19
N VAL A 168 2.09 4.92 -9.61
CA VAL A 168 3.46 4.39 -9.49
C VAL A 168 4.52 5.26 -10.18
N ARG A 169 4.12 6.11 -11.15
CA ARG A 169 5.03 7.06 -11.82
C ARG A 169 5.73 7.99 -10.83
N TYR A 170 5.04 8.46 -9.80
CA TYR A 170 5.62 9.34 -8.80
C TYR A 170 6.61 8.61 -7.88
N LEU A 171 6.33 7.35 -7.58
CA LEU A 171 7.30 6.50 -6.88
C LEU A 171 8.57 6.30 -7.73
N ARG A 172 8.41 6.07 -9.05
CA ARG A 172 9.57 6.00 -9.97
C ARG A 172 10.41 7.27 -9.92
N GLN A 173 9.76 8.43 -10.06
CA GLN A 173 10.45 9.73 -10.01
C GLN A 173 11.17 9.96 -8.68
N LEU A 174 10.60 9.50 -7.59
CA LEU A 174 11.22 9.62 -6.27
C LEU A 174 12.42 8.69 -6.10
N MET A 175 12.43 7.54 -6.77
CA MET A 175 13.50 6.53 -6.65
C MET A 175 14.71 6.80 -7.53
N TRP A 176 14.53 7.45 -8.67
CA TRP A 176 15.58 7.74 -9.67
C TRP A 176 15.85 9.23 -9.80
#